data_476f4da6a4e9a1003520f27488ad8b6c
#
_entry.id   476f4da6a4e9a1003520f27488ad8b6c
#
_cell.length_a   1.000
_cell.length_b   1.000
_cell.length_c   1.000
_cell.angle_alpha   90.00
_cell.angle_beta   90.00
_cell.angle_gamma   90.00
#
_symmetry.space_group_name_H-M   'P 1'
#
loop_
_entity.id
_entity.type
_entity.pdbx_description
1 polymer ?
#
loop_
_entity_poly.entity_id
_entity_poly.type
_entity_poly.pdbx_seq_one_letter_code
_entity_poly.pdbx_strand_id
1 'polypeptide(L)'
;MAVKHQSKVIFEVGLDENRIPEKMSWSADDAGIKDEPAEALMISVWNDEKKETLRMDLWTKEMKLKEMQVFFYQTLKSMADVYRRATNDDKMADTMLDFVDYFHEKLELDKFTGEQ
;
A
#
# COMPACT_ATOMS: atom_id res chain seq x y z
N MET A 1 -22.81 -8.18 17.84
CA MET A 1 -22.87 -9.27 16.89
C MET A 1 -21.71 -10.23 17.10
N ALA A 2 -22.00 -11.50 17.01
CA ALA A 2 -20.95 -12.50 17.14
C ALA A 2 -20.17 -12.65 15.84
N VAL A 3 -18.87 -12.84 15.96
CA VAL A 3 -18.02 -13.15 14.82
C VAL A 3 -18.32 -14.58 14.39
N LYS A 4 -18.61 -14.78 13.12
CA LYS A 4 -18.92 -16.11 12.57
C LYS A 4 -17.75 -16.70 11.79
N HIS A 5 -16.93 -15.86 11.22
CA HIS A 5 -15.75 -16.28 10.47
C HIS A 5 -14.59 -15.36 10.81
N GLN A 6 -13.41 -15.93 10.87
CA GLN A 6 -12.20 -15.16 11.09
C GLN A 6 -11.23 -15.42 9.94
N SER A 7 -10.61 -14.37 9.47
CA SER A 7 -9.59 -14.47 8.44
C SER A 7 -8.32 -13.81 8.95
N LYS A 8 -7.19 -14.32 8.50
CA LYS A 8 -5.90 -13.79 8.90
C LYS A 8 -5.18 -13.21 7.70
N VAL A 9 -4.53 -12.08 7.93
CA VAL A 9 -3.58 -11.51 6.98
C VAL A 9 -2.26 -11.44 7.72
N ILE A 10 -1.23 -12.07 7.18
CA ILE A 10 0.05 -12.21 7.84
C ILE A 10 1.13 -11.62 6.94
N PHE A 11 1.97 -10.75 7.52
CA PHE A 11 3.14 -10.21 6.84
C PHE A 11 4.36 -10.73 7.56
N GLU A 12 5.27 -11.38 6.81
CA GLU A 12 6.51 -11.89 7.36
C GLU A 12 7.67 -11.06 6.82
N VAL A 13 8.54 -10.62 7.72
CA VAL A 13 9.65 -9.76 7.35
C VAL A 13 10.93 -10.40 7.84
N GLY A 14 11.79 -10.83 6.92
CA GLY A 14 13.12 -11.33 7.23
C GLY A 14 14.08 -10.16 7.29
N LEU A 15 14.80 -10.05 8.40
CA LEU A 15 15.76 -8.98 8.62
C LEU A 15 17.17 -9.53 8.51
N ASP A 16 18.11 -8.70 8.01
CA ASP A 16 19.51 -9.08 7.99
C ASP A 16 20.15 -8.86 9.36
N GLU A 17 21.44 -9.05 9.45
CA GLU A 17 22.19 -8.92 10.72
C GLU A 17 22.10 -7.52 11.30
N ASN A 18 21.83 -6.50 10.47
CA ASN A 18 21.66 -5.12 10.90
C ASN A 18 20.20 -4.76 11.11
N ARG A 19 19.30 -5.75 11.08
CA ARG A 19 17.86 -5.60 11.26
C ARG A 19 17.22 -4.77 10.15
N ILE A 20 17.75 -4.84 8.94
CA ILE A 20 17.22 -4.19 7.76
C ILE A 20 16.42 -5.23 6.97
N PRO A 21 15.21 -4.87 6.47
CA PRO A 21 14.40 -5.82 5.70
C PRO A 21 15.15 -6.33 4.47
N GLU A 22 15.25 -7.64 4.37
CA GLU A 22 15.91 -8.31 3.26
C GLU A 22 14.94 -9.08 2.40
N LYS A 23 13.92 -9.65 3.02
CA LYS A 23 12.95 -10.48 2.32
C LYS A 23 11.60 -10.35 3.03
N MET A 24 10.54 -10.14 2.24
CA MET A 24 9.19 -10.07 2.78
C MET A 24 8.25 -10.94 1.99
N SER A 25 7.24 -11.47 2.67
CA SER A 25 6.17 -12.22 2.05
C SER A 25 4.89 -11.98 2.84
N TRP A 26 3.75 -12.29 2.22
CA TRP A 26 2.49 -12.14 2.92
C TRP A 26 1.49 -13.20 2.50
N SER A 27 0.51 -13.39 3.38
CA SER A 27 -0.54 -14.37 3.18
C SER A 27 -1.87 -13.79 3.62
N ALA A 28 -2.93 -14.14 2.91
CA ALA A 28 -4.28 -13.72 3.24
C ALA A 28 -5.21 -14.89 2.88
N ASP A 29 -5.71 -15.57 3.90
CA ASP A 29 -6.48 -16.80 3.72
C ASP A 29 -7.67 -16.64 2.78
N ASP A 30 -8.49 -15.62 3.01
CA ASP A 30 -9.71 -15.44 2.23
C ASP A 30 -9.45 -14.92 0.81
N ALA A 31 -8.28 -14.37 0.56
CA ALA A 31 -7.92 -13.89 -0.76
C ALA A 31 -7.16 -14.93 -1.58
N GLY A 32 -6.91 -16.11 -0.99
CA GLY A 32 -6.16 -17.16 -1.67
C GLY A 32 -4.70 -16.84 -1.88
N ILE A 33 -4.15 -15.94 -1.05
CA ILE A 33 -2.75 -15.53 -1.15
C ILE A 33 -1.95 -16.27 -0.10
N LYS A 34 -0.86 -16.90 -0.52
CA LYS A 34 0.01 -17.63 0.40
C LYS A 34 1.46 -17.37 0.07
N ASP A 35 2.21 -16.88 1.07
CA ASP A 35 3.66 -16.64 0.97
C ASP A 35 4.05 -15.85 -0.29
N GLU A 36 3.24 -14.87 -0.65
CA GLU A 36 3.49 -14.06 -1.84
C GLU A 36 4.64 -13.11 -1.56
N PRO A 37 5.69 -13.09 -2.40
CA PRO A 37 6.82 -12.21 -2.16
C PRO A 37 6.44 -10.73 -2.33
N ALA A 38 7.06 -9.88 -1.53
CA ALA A 38 6.85 -8.44 -1.59
C ALA A 38 8.17 -7.72 -1.33
N GLU A 39 8.36 -6.59 -2.00
CA GLU A 39 9.54 -5.76 -1.81
C GLU A 39 9.26 -4.54 -0.94
N ALA A 40 7.99 -4.19 -0.77
CA ALA A 40 7.57 -3.06 0.06
C ALA A 40 6.16 -3.30 0.56
N LEU A 41 5.84 -2.70 1.71
CA LEU A 41 4.47 -2.72 2.22
C LEU A 41 4.20 -1.44 2.99
N MET A 42 2.94 -1.04 2.98
CA MET A 42 2.44 0.09 3.75
C MET A 42 1.15 -0.35 4.41
N ILE A 43 1.11 -0.22 5.73
CA ILE A 43 -0.06 -0.60 6.53
C ILE A 43 -0.51 0.59 7.35
N SER A 44 -1.80 0.88 7.29
CA SER A 44 -2.44 1.92 8.11
C SER A 44 -3.56 1.28 8.89
N VAL A 45 -3.56 1.47 10.20
CA VAL A 45 -4.57 0.89 11.09
C VAL A 45 -5.17 2.01 11.92
N TRP A 46 -6.50 2.13 11.89
CA TRP A 46 -7.19 3.13 12.70
C TRP A 46 -7.42 2.60 14.12
N ASN A 47 -6.92 3.33 15.09
CA ASN A 47 -7.15 3.02 16.49
C ASN A 47 -8.27 3.92 17.00
N ASP A 48 -9.45 3.34 17.20
CA ASP A 48 -10.63 4.13 17.58
C ASP A 48 -10.56 4.70 18.99
N GLU A 49 -9.90 4.01 19.89
CA GLU A 49 -9.76 4.49 21.26
C GLU A 49 -8.93 5.76 21.33
N LYS A 50 -7.79 5.77 20.62
CA LYS A 50 -6.87 6.90 20.62
C LYS A 50 -7.17 7.93 19.54
N LYS A 51 -8.09 7.61 18.61
CA LYS A 51 -8.42 8.47 17.46
C LYS A 51 -7.19 8.83 16.65
N GLU A 52 -6.37 7.83 16.38
CA GLU A 52 -5.17 8.04 15.58
C GLU A 52 -4.87 6.86 14.67
N THR A 53 -4.13 7.12 13.62
CA THR A 53 -3.68 6.10 12.67
C THR A 53 -2.29 5.63 13.06
N LEU A 54 -2.14 4.32 13.17
CA LEU A 54 -0.85 3.69 13.34
C LEU A 54 -0.40 3.15 12.00
N ARG A 55 0.86 3.37 11.65
CA ARG A 55 1.39 2.96 10.37
C ARG A 55 2.63 2.10 10.52
N MET A 56 2.80 1.19 9.57
CA MET A 56 4.02 0.43 9.43
C MET A 56 4.38 0.46 7.94
N ASP A 57 5.55 0.99 7.62
CA ASP A 57 6.02 1.12 6.25
C ASP A 57 7.41 0.50 6.17
N LEU A 58 7.55 -0.52 5.32
CA LEU A 58 8.79 -1.27 5.20
C LEU A 58 9.12 -1.49 3.73
N TRP A 59 10.40 -1.56 3.42
CA TRP A 59 10.85 -1.94 2.08
C TRP A 59 12.20 -2.66 2.19
N THR A 60 12.45 -3.56 1.24
CA THR A 60 13.72 -4.30 1.21
C THR A 60 14.79 -3.44 0.57
N LYS A 61 16.05 -3.82 0.80
CA LYS A 61 17.17 -3.12 0.17
C LYS A 61 17.25 -3.33 -1.34
N GLU A 62 16.47 -4.26 -1.88
CA GLU A 62 16.40 -4.48 -3.32
C GLU A 62 15.40 -3.56 -4.02
N MET A 63 14.57 -2.87 -3.24
CA MET A 63 13.55 -1.96 -3.81
C MET A 63 14.21 -0.76 -4.47
N LYS A 64 13.97 -0.61 -5.77
CA LYS A 64 14.59 0.48 -6.53
C LYS A 64 13.79 1.76 -6.42
N LEU A 65 14.46 2.89 -6.60
CA LEU A 65 13.81 4.20 -6.50
C LEU A 65 12.58 4.32 -7.41
N LYS A 66 12.71 3.95 -8.68
CA LYS A 66 11.59 4.05 -9.61
C LYS A 66 10.45 3.12 -9.23
N GLU A 67 10.77 1.93 -8.72
CA GLU A 67 9.74 1.01 -8.25
C GLU A 67 9.00 1.60 -7.05
N MET A 68 9.71 2.25 -6.14
CA MET A 68 9.09 2.91 -4.99
C MET A 68 8.16 4.04 -5.46
N GLN A 69 8.56 4.78 -6.50
CA GLN A 69 7.72 5.84 -7.05
C GLN A 69 6.44 5.27 -7.67
N VAL A 70 6.56 4.16 -8.39
CA VAL A 70 5.38 3.49 -8.96
C VAL A 70 4.48 2.95 -7.85
N PHE A 71 5.07 2.38 -6.81
CA PHE A 71 4.33 1.88 -5.66
C PHE A 71 3.51 3.01 -5.00
N PHE A 72 4.15 4.17 -4.79
CA PHE A 72 3.44 5.34 -4.26
C PHE A 72 2.32 5.80 -5.19
N TYR A 73 2.60 5.88 -6.49
CA TYR A 73 1.59 6.28 -7.45
C TYR A 73 0.35 5.39 -7.40
N GLN A 74 0.56 4.08 -7.47
CA GLN A 74 -0.55 3.12 -7.44
C GLN A 74 -1.29 3.16 -6.11
N THR A 75 -0.57 3.33 -5.02
CA THR A 75 -1.17 3.43 -3.69
C THR A 75 -2.02 4.68 -3.56
N LEU A 76 -1.49 5.84 -3.99
CA LEU A 76 -2.24 7.09 -3.96
C LEU A 76 -3.50 7.02 -4.80
N LYS A 77 -3.40 6.42 -5.98
CA LYS A 77 -4.56 6.26 -6.86
C LYS A 77 -5.64 5.40 -6.21
N SER A 78 -5.23 4.29 -5.62
CA SER A 78 -6.14 3.39 -4.91
C SER A 78 -6.77 4.09 -3.71
N MET A 79 -6.00 4.91 -2.98
CA MET A 79 -6.51 5.66 -1.84
C MET A 79 -7.60 6.63 -2.24
N ALA A 80 -7.46 7.30 -3.38
CA ALA A 80 -8.49 8.21 -3.88
C ALA A 80 -9.80 7.46 -4.14
N ASP A 81 -9.71 6.28 -4.75
CA ASP A 81 -10.86 5.44 -5.02
C ASP A 81 -11.52 4.95 -3.72
N VAL A 82 -10.71 4.49 -2.78
CA VAL A 82 -11.20 4.03 -1.47
C VAL A 82 -11.88 5.19 -0.73
N TYR A 83 -11.26 6.37 -0.75
CA TYR A 83 -11.84 7.55 -0.09
C TYR A 83 -13.22 7.88 -0.67
N ARG A 84 -13.34 7.85 -2.00
CA ARG A 84 -14.62 8.11 -2.66
C ARG A 84 -15.70 7.13 -2.21
N ARG A 85 -15.36 5.85 -2.19
CA ARG A 85 -16.31 4.81 -1.78
C ARG A 85 -16.70 4.90 -0.31
N ALA A 86 -15.75 5.28 0.53
CA ALA A 86 -15.98 5.34 1.98
C ALA A 86 -16.75 6.57 2.42
N THR A 87 -16.61 7.68 1.71
CA THR A 87 -17.16 8.98 2.15
C THR A 87 -18.23 9.57 1.22
N ASN A 88 -18.30 9.11 -0.02
CA ASN A 88 -19.12 9.71 -1.08
C ASN A 88 -18.75 11.18 -1.37
N ASP A 89 -17.52 11.57 -1.01
CA ASP A 89 -17.02 12.92 -1.24
C ASP A 89 -16.29 12.96 -2.58
N ASP A 90 -17.06 13.13 -3.66
CA ASP A 90 -16.51 13.11 -5.01
C ASP A 90 -15.54 14.25 -5.27
N LYS A 91 -15.81 15.43 -4.73
CA LYS A 91 -14.96 16.60 -4.98
C LYS A 91 -13.56 16.40 -4.41
N MET A 92 -13.47 15.90 -3.18
CA MET A 92 -12.15 15.65 -2.59
C MET A 92 -11.44 14.51 -3.30
N ALA A 93 -12.18 13.44 -3.65
CA ALA A 93 -11.59 12.32 -4.38
C ALA A 93 -11.03 12.78 -5.72
N ASP A 94 -11.76 13.65 -6.44
CA ASP A 94 -11.30 14.21 -7.70
C ASP A 94 -10.03 15.04 -7.51
N THR A 95 -9.97 15.81 -6.44
CA THR A 95 -8.77 16.59 -6.12
C THR A 95 -7.57 15.67 -5.82
N MET A 96 -7.82 14.57 -5.12
CA MET A 96 -6.78 13.57 -4.89
C MET A 96 -6.28 13.00 -6.22
N LEU A 97 -7.20 12.69 -7.14
CA LEU A 97 -6.83 12.15 -8.44
C LEU A 97 -6.05 13.17 -9.29
N ASP A 98 -6.36 14.46 -9.16
CA ASP A 98 -5.60 15.50 -9.81
C ASP A 98 -4.14 15.46 -9.36
N PHE A 99 -3.90 15.27 -8.07
CA PHE A 99 -2.54 15.14 -7.55
C PHE A 99 -1.89 13.85 -8.06
N VAL A 100 -2.64 12.76 -8.11
CA VAL A 100 -2.13 11.47 -8.62
C VAL A 100 -1.67 11.62 -10.06
N ASP A 101 -2.46 12.29 -10.89
CA ASP A 101 -2.09 12.54 -12.28
C ASP A 101 -0.83 13.39 -12.39
N TYR A 102 -0.71 14.42 -11.56
CA TYR A 102 0.48 15.26 -11.49
C TYR A 102 1.70 14.41 -11.10
N PHE A 103 1.53 13.56 -10.07
CA PHE A 103 2.58 12.70 -9.58
C PHE A 103 3.12 11.80 -10.70
N HIS A 104 2.21 11.16 -11.43
CA HIS A 104 2.55 10.28 -12.53
C HIS A 104 3.28 11.03 -13.66
N GLU A 105 2.73 12.17 -14.05
CA GLU A 105 3.28 12.97 -15.14
C GLU A 105 4.65 13.55 -14.77
N LYS A 106 4.74 14.15 -13.58
CA LYS A 106 5.97 14.82 -13.14
C LYS A 106 7.13 13.85 -13.03
N LEU A 107 6.88 12.63 -12.59
CA LEU A 107 7.90 11.61 -12.42
C LEU A 107 8.08 10.74 -13.66
N GLU A 108 7.31 11.02 -14.72
CA GLU A 108 7.40 10.29 -15.98
C GLU A 108 7.30 8.78 -15.81
N LEU A 109 6.34 8.35 -14.98
CA LEU A 109 6.21 6.93 -14.64
C LEU A 109 5.75 6.06 -15.80
N ASP A 110 5.08 6.62 -16.78
CA ASP A 110 4.69 5.91 -17.99
C ASP A 110 5.93 5.38 -18.76
N LYS A 111 7.03 6.11 -18.69
CA LYS A 111 8.28 5.67 -19.33
C LYS A 111 8.89 4.46 -18.63
N PHE A 112 8.70 4.36 -17.32
CA PHE A 112 9.22 3.25 -16.55
C PHE A 112 8.33 2.01 -16.64
N THR A 113 7.00 2.21 -16.53
CA THR A 113 6.04 1.11 -16.49
C THR A 113 5.52 0.68 -17.86
N GLY A 114 5.73 1.52 -18.89
CA GLY A 114 5.15 1.30 -20.20
C GLY A 114 3.67 1.68 -20.27
N GLU A 115 3.14 2.34 -19.26
CA GLU A 115 1.74 2.79 -19.26
C GLU A 115 1.56 3.98 -20.20
N GLN A 116 0.43 3.97 -20.87
CA GLN A 116 0.09 5.02 -21.83
C GLN A 116 -0.99 5.95 -21.30
#